data_314d9b29d3707a09d191e0858bc2ac40
#
_entry.id   314d9b29d3707a09d191e0858bc2ac40
#
_cell.length_a   1.000
_cell.length_b   1.000
_cell.length_c   1.000
_cell.angle_alpha   90.00
_cell.angle_beta   90.00
_cell.angle_gamma   90.00
#
_symmetry.space_group_name_H-M   'P 1'
#
loop_
_entity.id
_entity.type
_entity.pdbx_description
1 polymer ?
#
loop_
_entity_poly.entity_id
_entity_poly.type
_entity_poly.pdbx_seq_one_letter_code
_entity_poly.pdbx_strand_id
1 'polypeptide(L)'
;MCIRDRVTGPALVRSIAREGSSIVDSIVIGVGSGGTITGVGETVKAWTNDVRIVAVEPYESQALSSGLTGSHGIPDIGFGLVPGNYNSYVVDNIAAVTTADAVRAAQRVLRTDAIPASPSAGAALHAAAQLIANGKSRSALAVFSARQNIL
;
A
#
# COMPACT_ATOMS: atom_id res chain seq x y z
N MET A 1 -11.81 14.26 6.74
CA MET A 1 -10.68 14.59 5.87
C MET A 1 -9.41 14.51 6.69
N CYS A 2 -8.57 13.53 6.42
CA CYS A 2 -7.39 13.21 7.25
C CYS A 2 -6.22 14.14 6.90
N ILE A 3 -5.37 14.49 7.87
CA ILE A 3 -4.14 15.27 7.63
C ILE A 3 -3.24 14.62 6.56
N ARG A 4 -3.26 13.28 6.47
CA ARG A 4 -2.51 12.51 5.46
C ARG A 4 -2.94 12.79 4.02
N ASP A 5 -4.20 13.13 3.81
CA ASP A 5 -4.74 13.46 2.47
C ASP A 5 -4.14 14.75 1.94
N ARG A 6 -3.90 15.74 2.82
CA ARG A 6 -3.36 17.05 2.44
C ARG A 6 -1.83 17.10 2.39
N VAL A 7 -1.14 16.13 3.00
CA VAL A 7 0.33 16.15 3.11
C VAL A 7 0.97 15.03 2.29
N THR A 8 0.56 13.78 2.51
CA THR A 8 1.21 12.61 1.89
C THR A 8 0.94 12.55 0.38
N GLY A 9 -0.31 12.69 -0.05
CA GLY A 9 -0.69 12.66 -1.47
C GLY A 9 0.06 13.72 -2.28
N PRO A 10 -0.05 15.02 -1.95
CA PRO A 10 0.67 16.07 -2.65
C PRO A 10 2.19 15.93 -2.60
N ALA A 11 2.77 15.42 -1.50
CA ALA A 11 4.20 15.17 -1.40
C ALA A 11 4.65 14.07 -2.38
N LEU A 12 3.92 12.97 -2.47
CA LEU A 12 4.18 11.89 -3.42
C LEU A 12 4.06 12.36 -4.86
N VAL A 13 2.99 13.07 -5.22
CA VAL A 13 2.81 13.61 -6.58
C VAL A 13 3.95 14.54 -6.95
N ARG A 14 4.37 15.44 -6.04
CA ARG A 14 5.54 16.32 -6.29
C ARG A 14 6.84 15.54 -6.49
N SER A 15 7.07 14.48 -5.72
CA SER A 15 8.28 13.65 -5.87
C SER A 15 8.27 12.89 -7.20
N ILE A 16 7.14 12.26 -7.56
CA ILE A 16 7.00 11.55 -8.84
C ILE A 16 7.14 12.53 -10.03
N ALA A 17 6.54 13.71 -9.95
CA ALA A 17 6.62 14.72 -11.00
C ALA A 17 8.05 15.27 -11.20
N ARG A 18 8.84 15.39 -10.13
CA ARG A 18 10.25 15.85 -10.22
C ARG A 18 11.15 14.84 -10.89
N GLU A 19 10.92 13.55 -10.68
CA GLU A 19 11.73 12.46 -11.25
C GLU A 19 11.27 12.04 -12.65
N GLY A 20 10.18 12.63 -13.13
CA GLY A 20 9.53 12.29 -14.40
C GLY A 20 8.43 11.26 -14.22
N SER A 21 7.22 11.57 -14.70
CA SER A 21 5.99 10.76 -14.53
C SER A 21 6.05 9.35 -15.14
N SER A 22 7.09 9.04 -15.94
CA SER A 22 7.30 7.71 -16.53
C SER A 22 7.96 6.70 -15.57
N ILE A 23 8.36 7.11 -14.37
CA ILE A 23 9.16 6.29 -13.45
C ILE A 23 8.28 5.37 -12.59
N VAL A 24 7.07 5.80 -12.21
CA VAL A 24 6.16 5.03 -11.34
C VAL A 24 4.83 4.81 -12.05
N ASP A 25 4.44 3.57 -12.25
CA ASP A 25 3.15 3.19 -12.84
C ASP A 25 2.17 2.53 -11.86
N SER A 26 2.61 2.26 -10.63
CA SER A 26 1.74 1.74 -9.57
C SER A 26 2.16 2.25 -8.19
N ILE A 27 1.20 2.62 -7.36
CA ILE A 27 1.40 2.95 -5.95
C ILE A 27 0.67 1.92 -5.09
N VAL A 28 1.39 1.25 -4.21
CA VAL A 28 0.91 0.11 -3.42
C VAL A 28 0.82 0.50 -1.95
N ILE A 29 -0.37 0.39 -1.37
CA ILE A 29 -0.67 0.91 -0.02
C ILE A 29 -1.45 -0.11 0.78
N GLY A 30 -0.97 -0.45 1.98
CA GLY A 30 -1.72 -1.24 2.96
C GLY A 30 -2.92 -0.48 3.51
N VAL A 31 -4.07 -1.15 3.60
CA VAL A 31 -5.32 -0.52 4.04
C VAL A 31 -5.63 -0.85 5.50
N GLY A 32 -5.42 0.13 6.36
CA GLY A 32 -5.90 0.12 7.74
C GLY A 32 -7.17 0.96 7.87
N SER A 33 -7.06 2.20 8.33
CA SER A 33 -8.22 3.12 8.43
C SER A 33 -8.75 3.66 7.09
N GLY A 34 -8.07 3.38 5.99
CA GLY A 34 -8.42 3.87 4.64
C GLY A 34 -7.95 5.30 4.32
N GLY A 35 -7.52 6.08 5.31
CA GLY A 35 -7.18 7.49 5.10
C GLY A 35 -6.00 7.70 4.16
N THR A 36 -4.92 6.92 4.29
CA THR A 36 -3.73 7.08 3.44
C THR A 36 -4.02 6.76 1.98
N ILE A 37 -4.65 5.61 1.71
CA ILE A 37 -4.94 5.20 0.33
C ILE A 37 -5.94 6.14 -0.35
N THR A 38 -6.95 6.60 0.38
CA THR A 38 -7.94 7.56 -0.12
C THR A 38 -7.28 8.88 -0.46
N GLY A 39 -6.52 9.47 0.47
CA GLY A 39 -5.90 10.76 0.23
C GLY A 39 -4.83 10.73 -0.87
N VAL A 40 -4.00 9.68 -0.92
CA VAL A 40 -3.04 9.49 -2.01
C VAL A 40 -3.77 9.25 -3.32
N GLY A 41 -4.77 8.36 -3.33
CA GLY A 41 -5.54 8.02 -4.53
C GLY A 41 -6.27 9.21 -5.12
N GLU A 42 -6.99 9.99 -4.31
CA GLU A 42 -7.69 11.20 -4.76
C GLU A 42 -6.71 12.23 -5.35
N THR A 43 -5.57 12.46 -4.69
CA THR A 43 -4.55 13.40 -5.18
C THR A 43 -3.93 12.92 -6.50
N VAL A 44 -3.57 11.63 -6.61
CA VAL A 44 -2.96 11.06 -7.81
C VAL A 44 -3.97 11.05 -8.96
N LYS A 45 -5.20 10.60 -8.73
CA LYS A 45 -6.25 10.56 -9.77
C LYS A 45 -6.67 11.95 -10.25
N ALA A 46 -6.58 12.97 -9.40
CA ALA A 46 -6.78 14.36 -9.82
C ALA A 46 -5.62 14.88 -10.72
N TRP A 47 -4.43 14.28 -10.61
CA TRP A 47 -3.26 14.65 -11.39
C TRP A 47 -3.11 13.81 -12.66
N THR A 48 -3.26 12.46 -12.56
CA THR A 48 -3.12 11.54 -13.71
C THR A 48 -3.89 10.23 -13.48
N ASN A 49 -4.36 9.63 -14.57
CA ASN A 49 -4.92 8.27 -14.56
C ASN A 49 -3.90 7.19 -14.94
N ASP A 50 -2.67 7.55 -15.31
CA ASP A 50 -1.65 6.61 -15.75
C ASP A 50 -1.01 5.83 -14.60
N VAL A 51 -1.14 6.34 -13.37
CA VAL A 51 -0.65 5.69 -12.16
C VAL A 51 -1.77 4.90 -11.47
N ARG A 52 -1.57 3.61 -11.30
CA ARG A 52 -2.52 2.72 -10.63
C ARG A 52 -2.36 2.77 -9.12
N ILE A 53 -3.49 2.79 -8.42
CA ILE A 53 -3.55 2.69 -6.97
C ILE A 53 -3.93 1.25 -6.59
N VAL A 54 -3.05 0.58 -5.86
CA VAL A 54 -3.22 -0.81 -5.44
C VAL A 54 -3.38 -0.87 -3.93
N ALA A 55 -4.55 -1.32 -3.48
CA ALA A 55 -4.83 -1.59 -2.07
C ALA A 55 -4.22 -2.93 -1.66
N VAL A 56 -3.69 -3.03 -0.44
CA VAL A 56 -3.22 -4.29 0.12
C VAL A 56 -4.04 -4.63 1.36
N GLU A 57 -4.53 -5.87 1.38
CA GLU A 57 -5.22 -6.47 2.53
C GLU A 57 -4.58 -7.81 2.91
N PRO A 58 -4.75 -8.31 4.14
CA PRO A 58 -4.32 -9.64 4.51
C PRO A 58 -5.10 -10.71 3.74
N TYR A 59 -4.41 -11.73 3.23
CA TYR A 59 -5.05 -12.87 2.58
C TYR A 59 -6.02 -13.60 3.51
N GLU A 60 -5.68 -13.66 4.79
CA GLU A 60 -6.49 -14.28 5.84
C GLU A 60 -7.73 -13.46 6.23
N SER A 61 -7.80 -12.18 5.79
CA SER A 61 -8.90 -11.25 6.12
C SER A 61 -9.18 -10.30 4.95
N GLN A 62 -9.87 -10.81 3.95
CA GLN A 62 -10.13 -10.12 2.68
C GLN A 62 -11.45 -9.32 2.73
N ALA A 63 -11.55 -8.38 3.66
CA ALA A 63 -12.76 -7.58 3.86
C ALA A 63 -13.06 -6.67 2.67
N LEU A 64 -12.02 -6.15 1.98
CA LEU A 64 -12.18 -5.22 0.85
C LEU A 64 -12.60 -5.92 -0.44
N SER A 65 -12.01 -7.09 -0.75
CA SER A 65 -12.22 -7.77 -2.03
C SER A 65 -13.37 -8.78 -1.98
N SER A 66 -13.57 -9.47 -0.86
CA SER A 66 -14.54 -10.58 -0.77
C SER A 66 -15.52 -10.47 0.40
N GLY A 67 -15.36 -9.49 1.28
CA GLY A 67 -16.18 -9.37 2.49
C GLY A 67 -15.88 -10.43 3.56
N LEU A 68 -14.86 -11.28 3.35
CA LEU A 68 -14.46 -12.32 4.30
C LEU A 68 -13.51 -11.74 5.34
N THR A 69 -13.69 -12.15 6.59
CA THR A 69 -12.89 -11.68 7.71
C THR A 69 -12.27 -12.87 8.43
N GLY A 70 -11.03 -12.71 8.89
CA GLY A 70 -10.29 -13.74 9.60
C GLY A 70 -9.16 -13.18 10.45
N SER A 71 -8.58 -14.03 11.27
CA SER A 71 -7.42 -13.66 12.09
C SER A 71 -6.14 -13.67 11.26
N HIS A 72 -5.31 -12.64 11.41
CA HIS A 72 -4.03 -12.50 10.73
C HIS A 72 -3.00 -11.82 11.64
N GLY A 73 -1.72 -11.90 11.24
CA GLY A 73 -0.60 -11.36 11.99
C GLY A 73 0.03 -10.09 11.38
N ILE A 74 -0.71 -9.35 10.52
CA ILE A 74 -0.22 -8.10 9.93
C ILE A 74 -0.87 -6.92 10.69
N PRO A 75 -0.17 -6.26 11.63
CA PRO A 75 -0.73 -5.12 12.35
C PRO A 75 -0.99 -3.94 11.40
N ASP A 76 -1.83 -3.02 11.84
CA ASP A 76 -2.15 -1.74 11.20
C ASP A 76 -2.95 -1.80 9.88
N ILE A 77 -3.25 -3.00 9.36
CA ILE A 77 -4.12 -3.21 8.19
C ILE A 77 -5.12 -4.33 8.45
N GLY A 78 -6.18 -4.42 7.63
CA GLY A 78 -7.08 -5.57 7.65
C GLY A 78 -7.93 -5.67 8.92
N PHE A 79 -8.60 -4.60 9.33
CA PHE A 79 -9.40 -4.55 10.57
C PHE A 79 -10.71 -5.38 10.53
N GLY A 80 -10.88 -6.23 9.53
CA GLY A 80 -12.06 -7.10 9.41
C GLY A 80 -13.33 -6.39 8.94
N LEU A 81 -13.21 -5.16 8.44
CA LEU A 81 -14.32 -4.37 7.88
C LEU A 81 -13.78 -3.44 6.78
N VAL A 82 -14.69 -2.97 5.92
CA VAL A 82 -14.39 -1.89 4.99
C VAL A 82 -14.43 -0.57 5.75
N PRO A 83 -13.29 0.16 5.86
CA PRO A 83 -13.25 1.38 6.66
C PRO A 83 -14.13 2.48 6.05
N GLY A 84 -14.82 3.27 6.88
CA GLY A 84 -15.65 4.37 6.42
C GLY A 84 -14.90 5.48 5.66
N ASN A 85 -13.58 5.59 5.86
CA ASN A 85 -12.73 6.53 5.13
C ASN A 85 -12.13 5.94 3.83
N TYR A 86 -12.46 4.70 3.49
CA TYR A 86 -11.95 4.04 2.29
C TYR A 86 -12.78 4.42 1.07
N ASN A 87 -12.17 5.12 0.13
CA ASN A 87 -12.78 5.46 -1.15
C ASN A 87 -12.39 4.42 -2.21
N SER A 88 -13.29 3.50 -2.52
CA SER A 88 -13.04 2.45 -3.52
C SER A 88 -12.91 2.97 -4.95
N TYR A 89 -13.43 4.16 -5.25
CA TYR A 89 -13.39 4.74 -6.60
C TYR A 89 -11.98 5.14 -7.05
N VAL A 90 -11.06 5.37 -6.11
CA VAL A 90 -9.67 5.72 -6.44
C VAL A 90 -8.74 4.50 -6.50
N VAL A 91 -9.25 3.32 -6.20
CA VAL A 91 -8.48 2.07 -6.14
C VAL A 91 -8.69 1.26 -7.42
N ASP A 92 -7.60 0.98 -8.12
CA ASP A 92 -7.65 0.23 -9.37
C ASP A 92 -7.59 -1.29 -9.15
N ASN A 93 -6.86 -1.75 -8.13
CA ASN A 93 -6.70 -3.16 -7.81
C ASN A 93 -6.57 -3.39 -6.30
N ILE A 94 -6.94 -4.59 -5.86
CA ILE A 94 -6.71 -5.07 -4.48
C ILE A 94 -5.79 -6.29 -4.54
N ALA A 95 -4.74 -6.29 -3.72
CA ALA A 95 -3.80 -7.39 -3.57
C ALA A 95 -3.93 -7.98 -2.17
N ALA A 96 -4.15 -9.30 -2.09
CA ALA A 96 -4.17 -10.03 -0.84
C ALA A 96 -2.78 -10.64 -0.56
N VAL A 97 -2.23 -10.40 0.63
CA VAL A 97 -0.89 -10.84 1.03
C VAL A 97 -0.98 -11.64 2.31
N THR A 98 -0.37 -12.84 2.36
CA THR A 98 -0.34 -13.67 3.56
C THR A 98 0.52 -13.04 4.66
N THR A 99 0.17 -13.30 5.92
CA THR A 99 0.99 -12.89 7.06
C THR A 99 2.46 -13.33 6.91
N ALA A 100 2.69 -14.55 6.45
CA ALA A 100 4.03 -15.09 6.27
C ALA A 100 4.84 -14.32 5.21
N ASP A 101 4.23 -13.97 4.08
CA ASP A 101 4.89 -13.20 3.01
C ASP A 101 5.20 -11.77 3.45
N ALA A 102 4.27 -11.14 4.16
CA ALA A 102 4.45 -9.81 4.71
C ALA A 102 5.65 -9.74 5.68
N VAL A 103 5.73 -10.69 6.61
CA VAL A 103 6.84 -10.77 7.58
C VAL A 103 8.16 -11.06 6.87
N ARG A 104 8.20 -11.98 5.91
CA ARG A 104 9.41 -12.28 5.13
C ARG A 104 9.90 -11.07 4.34
N ALA A 105 9.00 -10.32 3.71
CA ALA A 105 9.36 -9.12 2.97
C ALA A 105 9.92 -8.02 3.90
N ALA A 106 9.32 -7.80 5.06
CA ALA A 106 9.80 -6.85 6.07
C ALA A 106 11.21 -7.23 6.58
N GLN A 107 11.43 -8.52 6.88
CA GLN A 107 12.75 -9.02 7.30
C GLN A 107 13.80 -8.93 6.20
N ARG A 108 13.40 -9.15 4.95
CA ARG A 108 14.30 -9.05 3.80
C ARG A 108 14.82 -7.61 3.66
N VAL A 109 13.93 -6.63 3.60
CA VAL A 109 14.34 -5.22 3.42
C VAL A 109 15.17 -4.70 4.60
N LEU A 110 14.92 -5.19 5.81
CA LEU A 110 15.78 -4.89 6.96
C LEU A 110 17.21 -5.40 6.76
N ARG A 111 17.36 -6.63 6.21
CA ARG A 111 18.68 -7.25 6.01
C ARG A 111 19.44 -6.68 4.81
N THR A 112 18.74 -6.35 3.72
CA THR A 112 19.38 -5.88 2.48
C THR A 112 19.63 -4.38 2.47
N ASP A 113 18.71 -3.60 3.04
CA ASP A 113 18.68 -2.15 2.91
C ASP A 113 18.74 -1.42 4.26
N ALA A 114 18.80 -2.17 5.37
CA ALA A 114 18.78 -1.66 6.74
C ALA A 114 17.55 -0.78 7.05
N ILE A 115 16.42 -1.02 6.36
CA ILE A 115 15.16 -0.28 6.58
C ILE A 115 14.29 -1.06 7.57
N PRO A 116 13.98 -0.51 8.76
CA PRO A 116 13.12 -1.15 9.74
C PRO A 116 11.65 -1.07 9.30
N ALA A 117 11.21 -2.05 8.52
CA ALA A 117 9.85 -2.16 8.01
C ALA A 117 8.98 -2.99 8.94
N SER A 118 7.74 -2.52 9.19
CA SER A 118 6.70 -3.31 9.85
C SER A 118 6.16 -4.40 8.92
N PRO A 119 5.45 -5.42 9.43
CA PRO A 119 4.78 -6.40 8.57
C PRO A 119 3.80 -5.76 7.57
N SER A 120 3.12 -4.68 7.92
CA SER A 120 2.24 -3.95 7.00
C SER A 120 3.02 -3.28 5.85
N ALA A 121 4.20 -2.74 6.13
CA ALA A 121 5.11 -2.24 5.10
C ALA A 121 5.65 -3.39 4.23
N GLY A 122 5.96 -4.54 4.85
CA GLY A 122 6.35 -5.76 4.15
C GLY A 122 5.26 -6.29 3.22
N ALA A 123 3.99 -6.20 3.62
CA ALA A 123 2.86 -6.56 2.76
C ALA A 123 2.80 -5.67 1.51
N ALA A 124 2.94 -4.35 1.66
CA ALA A 124 2.98 -3.43 0.53
C ALA A 124 4.17 -3.71 -0.40
N LEU A 125 5.35 -3.98 0.17
CA LEU A 125 6.55 -4.33 -0.59
C LEU A 125 6.39 -5.65 -1.35
N HIS A 126 5.83 -6.68 -0.70
CA HIS A 126 5.57 -7.98 -1.33
C HIS A 126 4.61 -7.83 -2.52
N ALA A 127 3.50 -7.13 -2.32
CA ALA A 127 2.53 -6.88 -3.40
C ALA A 127 3.15 -6.10 -4.56
N ALA A 128 3.97 -5.07 -4.28
CA ALA A 128 4.69 -4.33 -5.31
C ALA A 128 5.65 -5.23 -6.11
N ALA A 129 6.42 -6.07 -5.43
CA ALA A 129 7.32 -7.04 -6.07
C ALA A 129 6.57 -8.05 -6.95
N GLN A 130 5.41 -8.53 -6.49
CA GLN A 130 4.56 -9.45 -7.27
C GLN A 130 3.99 -8.77 -8.53
N LEU A 131 3.59 -7.51 -8.46
CA LEU A 131 3.12 -6.75 -9.63
C LEU A 131 4.21 -6.65 -10.70
N ILE A 132 5.45 -6.40 -10.31
CA ILE A 132 6.60 -6.33 -11.22
C ILE A 132 6.93 -7.71 -11.77
N ALA A 133 7.02 -8.74 -10.93
CA ALA A 133 7.35 -10.10 -11.33
C ALA A 133 6.34 -10.69 -12.34
N ASN A 134 5.06 -10.33 -12.19
CA ASN A 134 3.98 -10.77 -13.07
C ASN A 134 3.80 -9.88 -14.32
N GLY A 135 4.68 -8.92 -14.56
CA GLY A 135 4.62 -8.00 -15.70
C GLY A 135 3.43 -7.02 -15.68
N LYS A 136 2.73 -6.92 -14.53
CA LYS A 136 1.60 -5.99 -14.35
C LYS A 136 2.04 -4.56 -14.05
N SER A 137 3.27 -4.37 -13.64
CA SER A 137 3.88 -3.07 -13.37
C SER A 137 5.35 -3.10 -13.79
N ARG A 138 5.86 -2.02 -14.35
CA ARG A 138 7.28 -1.86 -14.65
C ARG A 138 8.02 -1.26 -13.45
N SER A 139 7.33 -0.39 -12.71
CA SER A 139 7.87 0.28 -11.53
C SER A 139 6.75 0.53 -10.53
N ALA A 140 6.95 0.14 -9.28
CA ALA A 140 5.96 0.28 -8.22
C ALA A 140 6.54 0.99 -7.00
N LEU A 141 5.78 1.94 -6.46
CA LEU A 141 6.07 2.61 -5.20
C LEU A 141 5.31 1.95 -4.06
N ALA A 142 6.00 1.30 -3.14
CA ALA A 142 5.39 0.76 -1.91
C ALA A 142 5.41 1.82 -0.80
N VAL A 143 4.25 2.13 -0.23
CA VAL A 143 4.12 3.10 0.86
C VAL A 143 4.26 2.40 2.20
N PHE A 144 5.28 2.77 2.97
CA PHE A 144 5.50 2.29 4.32
C PHE A 144 4.83 3.23 5.31
N SER A 145 3.65 2.84 5.79
CA SER A 145 2.82 3.66 6.68
C SER A 145 3.20 3.55 8.15
N ALA A 146 3.93 2.52 8.55
CA ALA A 146 4.39 2.28 9.91
C ALA A 146 5.84 1.79 9.91
N ARG A 147 6.59 2.12 10.98
CA ARG A 147 7.92 1.60 11.26
C ARG A 147 7.83 0.48 12.30
N GLN A 148 8.70 -0.50 12.20
CA GLN A 148 8.90 -1.43 13.31
C GLN A 148 9.56 -0.68 14.46
N ASN A 149 8.98 -0.72 15.65
CA ASN A 149 9.67 -0.27 16.85
C ASN A 149 10.79 -1.27 17.12
N ILE A 150 12.03 -0.84 16.91
CA ILE A 150 13.22 -1.56 17.33
C ILE A 150 13.43 -1.18 18.80
N LEU A 151 12.87 -1.97 19.71
CA LEU A 151 13.24 -1.94 21.13
C LEU A 151 14.32 -2.99 21.36
#